data_284bc2d457eb8ce3ecc5f4e23792bc78
#
_entry.id   284bc2d457eb8ce3ecc5f4e23792bc78
#
_cell.length_a   1.000
_cell.length_b   1.000
_cell.length_c   1.000
_cell.angle_alpha   90.00
_cell.angle_beta   90.00
_cell.angle_gamma   90.00
#
_symmetry.space_group_name_H-M   'P 1'
#
loop_
_entity.id
_entity.type
_entity.pdbx_description
1 polymer ?
#
loop_
_entity_poly.entity_id
_entity_poly.type
_entity_poly.pdbx_seq_one_letter_code
_entity_poly.pdbx_strand_id
1 'polypeptide(L)'
;MMISVVAALALAAEAPPLRPGLEPLAFLVGHCWQGEFERTGERDMHCFESVYDGQHVRDRHEVQGDGRTYRGETLYSAEGDGRVAFTYWNSLGGVSRGTMRPGSDRLEFGDEAYAGPDGRRMTFSTHWRRVGADSYEAVTVSSDAPSMNRTVRYRRVMQDVVVYETLALDGSRMLVHETVIEAPLEAVWTAISTAEGWRTWAVPVAWTSAAEPDVIETSYSATAQPGGPETIRQRILASVPGRLIAFRTIKAPERFPNFETFRRTTGLFELEPEGDGRTRVRLTGAGYPDDEAGRQLLAFFREGNRISLERLRQRFVSGPIDWSLMSRTVAERGE
;
A
#
# COMPACT_ATOMS: atom_id res chain seq x y z
N MET A 1 5.66 41.63 21.84
CA MET A 1 6.65 41.06 20.91
C MET A 1 6.04 39.83 20.31
N MET A 2 5.40 39.96 19.13
CA MET A 2 4.73 38.87 18.45
C MET A 2 5.78 38.09 17.65
N ILE A 3 5.99 36.83 17.97
CA ILE A 3 6.82 35.90 17.20
C ILE A 3 5.92 35.28 16.14
N SER A 4 6.06 35.76 14.90
CA SER A 4 5.43 35.08 13.74
C SER A 4 6.19 33.81 13.47
N VAL A 5 5.55 32.66 13.75
CA VAL A 5 6.02 31.35 13.29
C VAL A 5 5.60 31.22 11.83
N VAL A 6 6.52 31.42 10.92
CA VAL A 6 6.36 31.06 9.51
C VAL A 6 6.52 29.55 9.42
N ALA A 7 5.40 28.83 9.34
CA ALA A 7 5.40 27.42 8.98
C ALA A 7 5.77 27.32 7.49
N ALA A 8 6.98 26.85 7.21
CA ALA A 8 7.37 26.46 5.86
C ALA A 8 6.53 25.24 5.47
N LEU A 9 5.54 25.43 4.61
CA LEU A 9 4.90 24.33 3.89
C LEU A 9 5.98 23.72 2.97
N ALA A 10 6.48 22.57 3.33
CA ALA A 10 7.17 21.71 2.37
C ALA A 10 6.10 21.21 1.38
N LEU A 11 6.03 21.83 0.22
CA LEU A 11 5.36 21.27 -0.94
C LEU A 11 6.05 19.92 -1.20
N ALA A 12 5.30 18.82 -1.08
CA ALA A 12 5.76 17.55 -1.61
C ALA A 12 6.03 17.78 -3.10
N ALA A 13 7.29 17.66 -3.51
CA ALA A 13 7.66 17.78 -4.91
C ALA A 13 6.98 16.61 -5.63
N GLU A 14 6.11 16.90 -6.60
CA GLU A 14 5.64 15.88 -7.54
C GLU A 14 6.85 15.17 -8.12
N ALA A 15 6.76 13.82 -8.19
CA ALA A 15 7.82 13.06 -8.85
C ALA A 15 7.99 13.60 -10.27
N PRO A 16 9.23 13.88 -10.70
CA PRO A 16 9.45 14.46 -12.01
C PRO A 16 8.85 13.54 -13.10
N PRO A 17 8.21 14.09 -14.13
CA PRO A 17 7.61 13.31 -15.20
C PRO A 17 8.67 12.44 -15.88
N LEU A 18 8.27 11.27 -16.34
CA LEU A 18 9.16 10.40 -17.12
C LEU A 18 9.58 11.12 -18.41
N ARG A 19 10.84 10.94 -18.77
CA ARG A 19 11.39 11.39 -20.05
C ARG A 19 10.54 10.85 -21.21
N PRO A 20 10.25 11.66 -22.26
CA PRO A 20 9.57 11.20 -23.46
C PRO A 20 10.18 9.91 -24.01
N GLY A 21 9.33 8.92 -24.30
CA GLY A 21 9.70 7.57 -24.74
C GLY A 21 9.69 6.53 -23.60
N LEU A 22 9.65 6.93 -22.33
CA LEU A 22 9.50 6.01 -21.19
C LEU A 22 8.05 5.85 -20.71
N GLU A 23 7.08 6.60 -21.29
CA GLU A 23 5.67 6.56 -20.91
C GLU A 23 5.06 5.15 -20.97
N PRO A 24 5.48 4.25 -21.88
CA PRO A 24 4.97 2.88 -21.89
C PRO A 24 5.24 2.10 -20.61
N LEU A 25 6.27 2.50 -19.82
CA LEU A 25 6.62 1.91 -18.53
C LEU A 25 5.92 2.60 -17.35
N ALA A 26 5.19 3.72 -17.56
CA ALA A 26 4.63 4.54 -16.49
C ALA A 26 3.72 3.75 -15.53
N PHE A 27 2.97 2.75 -16.02
CA PHE A 27 2.08 1.95 -15.18
C PHE A 27 2.84 1.05 -14.18
N LEU A 28 4.13 0.82 -14.38
CA LEU A 28 4.99 0.01 -13.50
C LEU A 28 5.67 0.86 -12.44
N VAL A 29 5.99 2.11 -12.77
CA VAL A 29 6.82 3.00 -11.95
C VAL A 29 6.15 3.38 -10.63
N GLY A 30 6.93 3.38 -9.55
CA GLY A 30 6.46 3.67 -8.19
C GLY A 30 5.82 2.46 -7.50
N HIS A 31 5.84 1.29 -8.14
CA HIS A 31 5.19 0.08 -7.63
C HIS A 31 6.12 -1.12 -7.65
N CYS A 32 5.85 -2.07 -6.73
CA CYS A 32 6.38 -3.42 -6.80
C CYS A 32 5.31 -4.38 -7.34
N TRP A 33 5.75 -5.41 -8.04
CA TRP A 33 4.91 -6.39 -8.71
C TRP A 33 5.42 -7.78 -8.37
N GLN A 34 4.54 -8.68 -7.94
CA GLN A 34 4.89 -10.04 -7.56
C GLN A 34 4.19 -11.04 -8.46
N GLY A 35 4.97 -12.01 -8.94
CA GLY A 35 4.51 -13.19 -9.64
C GLY A 35 5.03 -14.47 -8.97
N GLU A 36 4.54 -15.61 -9.43
CA GLU A 36 5.01 -16.93 -9.01
C GLU A 36 5.31 -17.77 -10.24
N PHE A 37 6.43 -18.48 -10.21
CA PHE A 37 6.79 -19.41 -11.28
C PHE A 37 6.03 -20.72 -11.08
N GLU A 38 5.05 -21.00 -11.95
CA GLU A 38 4.20 -22.20 -11.86
C GLU A 38 4.97 -23.50 -11.65
N ARG A 39 6.15 -23.61 -12.25
CA ARG A 39 6.93 -24.87 -12.25
C ARG A 39 7.72 -25.08 -10.96
N THR A 40 8.16 -24.03 -10.29
CA THR A 40 9.05 -24.09 -9.12
C THR A 40 8.40 -23.56 -7.85
N GLY A 41 7.30 -22.78 -7.95
CA GLY A 41 6.69 -22.11 -6.83
C GLY A 41 7.51 -20.92 -6.30
N GLU A 42 8.60 -20.56 -6.97
CA GLU A 42 9.44 -19.43 -6.59
C GLU A 42 8.67 -18.12 -6.80
N ARG A 43 8.80 -17.20 -5.86
CA ARG A 43 8.22 -15.86 -5.94
C ARG A 43 9.19 -14.90 -6.56
N ASP A 44 8.73 -14.21 -7.57
CA ASP A 44 9.47 -13.23 -8.32
C ASP A 44 8.88 -11.84 -8.07
N MET A 45 9.71 -10.90 -7.62
CA MET A 45 9.31 -9.53 -7.32
C MET A 45 10.12 -8.53 -8.13
N HIS A 46 9.42 -7.63 -8.80
CA HIS A 46 9.96 -6.50 -9.55
C HIS A 46 9.49 -5.19 -8.92
N CYS A 47 10.42 -4.28 -8.60
CA CYS A 47 10.11 -2.94 -8.08
C CYS A 47 10.64 -1.89 -9.03
N PHE A 48 9.74 -1.12 -9.64
CA PHE A 48 10.08 -0.09 -10.63
C PHE A 48 10.11 1.29 -10.00
N GLU A 49 11.15 2.03 -10.28
CA GLU A 49 11.31 3.41 -9.81
C GLU A 49 11.85 4.32 -10.92
N SER A 50 11.41 5.57 -10.89
CA SER A 50 11.99 6.63 -11.70
C SER A 50 13.29 7.08 -11.06
N VAL A 51 14.37 7.19 -11.83
CA VAL A 51 15.67 7.64 -11.34
C VAL A 51 16.22 8.78 -12.20
N TYR A 52 17.13 9.57 -11.60
CA TYR A 52 17.75 10.72 -12.26
C TYR A 52 16.73 11.69 -12.84
N ASP A 53 15.79 12.14 -11.99
CA ASP A 53 14.74 13.11 -12.35
C ASP A 53 13.90 12.69 -13.57
N GLY A 54 13.49 11.41 -13.61
CA GLY A 54 12.66 10.87 -14.69
C GLY A 54 13.40 10.47 -15.95
N GLN A 55 14.72 10.60 -16.00
CA GLN A 55 15.52 10.30 -17.21
C GLN A 55 15.60 8.82 -17.51
N HIS A 56 15.45 7.96 -16.48
CA HIS A 56 15.51 6.51 -16.61
C HIS A 56 14.49 5.85 -15.70
N VAL A 57 14.16 4.59 -16.01
CA VAL A 57 13.41 3.71 -15.11
C VAL A 57 14.34 2.60 -14.67
N ARG A 58 14.37 2.33 -13.36
CA ARG A 58 15.10 1.22 -12.76
C ARG A 58 14.10 0.18 -12.27
N ASP A 59 14.34 -1.09 -12.59
CA ASP A 59 13.64 -2.25 -12.06
C ASP A 59 14.59 -3.04 -11.18
N ARG A 60 14.26 -3.21 -9.91
CA ARG A 60 14.96 -4.14 -9.01
C ARG A 60 14.16 -5.42 -8.93
N HIS A 61 14.83 -6.52 -9.19
CA HIS A 61 14.27 -7.83 -9.34
C HIS A 61 14.84 -8.79 -8.27
N GLU A 62 13.96 -9.52 -7.59
CA GLU A 62 14.32 -10.52 -6.59
C GLU A 62 13.45 -11.77 -6.74
N VAL A 63 14.09 -12.93 -6.91
CA VAL A 63 13.42 -14.24 -6.87
C VAL A 63 13.76 -14.93 -5.56
N GLN A 64 12.73 -15.32 -4.84
CA GLN A 64 12.81 -16.05 -3.57
C GLN A 64 12.28 -17.48 -3.74
N GLY A 65 13.09 -18.45 -3.35
CA GLY A 65 12.77 -19.88 -3.40
C GLY A 65 13.57 -20.66 -2.35
N ASP A 66 13.63 -21.97 -2.48
CA ASP A 66 14.25 -22.88 -1.51
C ASP A 66 15.76 -22.64 -1.35
N GLY A 67 16.14 -21.66 -0.54
CA GLY A 67 17.48 -21.49 0.04
C GLY A 67 18.43 -20.56 -0.72
N ARG A 68 18.11 -20.02 -1.89
CA ARG A 68 18.91 -19.01 -2.57
C ARG A 68 18.07 -17.85 -3.06
N THR A 69 18.48 -16.63 -2.74
CA THR A 69 17.90 -15.42 -3.30
C THR A 69 18.66 -15.06 -4.58
N TYR A 70 17.96 -15.04 -5.72
CA TYR A 70 18.47 -14.48 -6.95
C TYR A 70 18.06 -13.01 -7.05
N ARG A 71 18.98 -12.14 -7.45
CA ARG A 71 18.72 -10.69 -7.57
C ARG A 71 19.19 -10.19 -8.92
N GLY A 72 18.50 -9.18 -9.42
CA GLY A 72 18.89 -8.46 -10.61
C GLY A 72 18.44 -7.01 -10.59
N GLU A 73 18.97 -6.25 -11.51
CA GLU A 73 18.62 -4.88 -11.75
C GLU A 73 18.60 -4.59 -13.24
N THR A 74 17.57 -3.90 -13.71
CA THR A 74 17.45 -3.41 -15.08
C THR A 74 17.39 -1.89 -15.07
N LEU A 75 18.17 -1.25 -15.92
CA LEU A 75 18.04 0.16 -16.22
C LEU A 75 17.48 0.34 -17.64
N TYR A 76 16.34 1.04 -17.74
CA TYR A 76 15.67 1.40 -18.99
C TYR A 76 15.97 2.84 -19.36
N SER A 77 16.32 3.08 -20.62
CA SER A 77 16.71 4.39 -21.16
C SER A 77 16.05 4.64 -22.49
N ALA A 78 15.34 5.77 -22.65
CA ALA A 78 14.72 6.13 -23.92
C ALA A 78 15.77 6.44 -24.99
N GLU A 79 15.62 5.85 -26.18
CA GLU A 79 16.34 6.18 -27.40
C GLU A 79 15.51 7.13 -28.27
N GLY A 80 16.17 7.91 -29.12
CA GLY A 80 15.53 8.96 -29.92
C GLY A 80 14.57 8.48 -31.02
N ASP A 81 14.47 7.17 -31.23
CA ASP A 81 13.67 6.53 -32.29
C ASP A 81 12.41 5.79 -31.77
N GLY A 82 12.00 6.08 -30.52
CA GLY A 82 10.84 5.45 -29.89
C GLY A 82 11.13 4.06 -29.29
N ARG A 83 12.39 3.64 -29.27
CA ARG A 83 12.84 2.45 -28.53
C ARG A 83 13.26 2.83 -27.12
N VAL A 84 13.22 1.83 -26.23
CA VAL A 84 13.78 1.91 -24.90
C VAL A 84 14.88 0.86 -24.78
N ALA A 85 16.14 1.31 -24.73
CA ALA A 85 17.26 0.41 -24.47
C ALA A 85 17.22 -0.04 -23.00
N PHE A 86 17.64 -1.27 -22.75
CA PHE A 86 17.81 -1.76 -21.39
C PHE A 86 19.12 -2.53 -21.21
N THR A 87 19.65 -2.47 -20.01
CA THR A 87 20.71 -3.36 -19.54
C THR A 87 20.26 -3.96 -18.20
N TYR A 88 20.36 -5.26 -18.10
CA TYR A 88 20.07 -6.04 -16.92
C TYR A 88 21.33 -6.70 -16.38
N TRP A 89 21.54 -6.65 -15.08
CA TRP A 89 22.60 -7.35 -14.34
C TRP A 89 22.01 -8.26 -13.29
N ASN A 90 22.65 -9.37 -13.01
CA ASN A 90 22.18 -10.28 -11.99
C ASN A 90 23.27 -10.74 -11.02
N SER A 91 22.83 -11.25 -9.86
CA SER A 91 23.69 -11.69 -8.75
C SER A 91 24.60 -12.89 -9.08
N LEU A 92 24.41 -13.53 -10.23
CA LEU A 92 25.26 -14.61 -10.73
C LEU A 92 26.36 -14.09 -11.67
N GLY A 93 26.44 -12.77 -11.91
CA GLY A 93 27.41 -12.13 -12.77
C GLY A 93 27.02 -12.08 -14.25
N GLY A 94 25.79 -12.47 -14.59
CA GLY A 94 25.27 -12.38 -15.95
C GLY A 94 24.80 -10.98 -16.31
N VAL A 95 24.82 -10.66 -17.61
CA VAL A 95 24.36 -9.39 -18.16
C VAL A 95 23.48 -9.64 -19.38
N SER A 96 22.30 -9.02 -19.42
CA SER A 96 21.48 -8.92 -20.64
C SER A 96 21.46 -7.51 -21.19
N ARG A 97 21.32 -7.40 -22.50
CA ARG A 97 21.09 -6.14 -23.22
C ARG A 97 20.07 -6.35 -24.31
N GLY A 98 19.25 -5.34 -24.54
CA GLY A 98 18.26 -5.36 -25.60
C GLY A 98 17.50 -4.05 -25.69
N THR A 99 16.44 -4.06 -26.49
CA THR A 99 15.54 -2.94 -26.63
C THR A 99 14.09 -3.36 -26.41
N MET A 100 13.30 -2.46 -25.84
CA MET A 100 11.86 -2.60 -25.72
C MET A 100 11.20 -1.63 -26.71
N ARG A 101 10.10 -2.08 -27.32
CA ARG A 101 9.20 -1.27 -28.15
C ARG A 101 7.77 -1.38 -27.64
N PRO A 102 7.03 -0.28 -27.59
CA PRO A 102 5.61 -0.37 -27.35
C PRO A 102 4.92 -0.97 -28.58
N GLY A 103 4.18 -2.07 -28.38
CA GLY A 103 3.24 -2.62 -29.35
C GLY A 103 1.84 -2.02 -29.18
N SER A 104 0.85 -2.56 -29.89
CA SER A 104 -0.53 -2.06 -29.83
C SER A 104 -1.21 -2.32 -28.47
N ASP A 105 -0.87 -3.42 -27.80
CA ASP A 105 -1.47 -3.86 -26.51
C ASP A 105 -0.43 -4.40 -25.50
N ARG A 106 0.87 -4.37 -25.85
CA ARG A 106 1.93 -4.94 -25.04
C ARG A 106 3.29 -4.27 -25.29
N LEU A 107 4.23 -4.50 -24.39
CA LEU A 107 5.63 -4.13 -24.53
C LEU A 107 6.40 -5.32 -25.11
N GLU A 108 7.17 -5.10 -26.16
CA GLU A 108 7.93 -6.14 -26.88
C GLU A 108 9.42 -6.00 -26.58
N PHE A 109 10.03 -7.07 -26.06
CA PHE A 109 11.47 -7.21 -25.80
C PHE A 109 12.01 -8.31 -26.71
N GLY A 110 12.20 -8.01 -27.97
CA GLY A 110 12.42 -9.03 -29.02
C GLY A 110 13.87 -9.39 -29.31
N ASP A 111 14.82 -8.69 -28.73
CA ASP A 111 16.25 -8.78 -29.10
C ASP A 111 17.17 -8.83 -27.86
N GLU A 112 16.69 -9.39 -26.76
CA GLU A 112 17.49 -9.53 -25.54
C GLU A 112 18.61 -10.55 -25.72
N ALA A 113 19.86 -10.11 -25.53
CA ALA A 113 21.05 -10.93 -25.55
C ALA A 113 21.67 -11.04 -24.16
N TYR A 114 21.69 -12.26 -23.62
CA TYR A 114 22.31 -12.59 -22.34
C TYR A 114 23.74 -13.09 -22.53
N ALA A 115 24.66 -12.66 -21.66
CA ALA A 115 26.00 -13.15 -21.51
C ALA A 115 26.25 -13.55 -20.04
N GLY A 116 26.54 -14.83 -19.81
CA GLY A 116 26.91 -15.35 -18.50
C GLY A 116 28.39 -15.19 -18.18
N PRO A 117 28.79 -15.21 -16.88
CA PRO A 117 30.18 -15.12 -16.47
C PRO A 117 31.02 -16.35 -16.91
N ASP A 118 30.36 -17.47 -17.24
CA ASP A 118 30.94 -18.71 -17.76
C ASP A 118 31.11 -18.69 -19.29
N GLY A 119 30.85 -17.55 -19.95
CA GLY A 119 30.88 -17.37 -21.38
C GLY A 119 29.63 -17.87 -22.13
N ARG A 120 28.65 -18.43 -21.44
CA ARG A 120 27.36 -18.83 -22.04
C ARG A 120 26.67 -17.62 -22.64
N ARG A 121 26.10 -17.79 -23.83
CA ARG A 121 25.27 -16.78 -24.50
C ARG A 121 23.88 -17.37 -24.77
N MET A 122 22.86 -16.58 -24.61
CA MET A 122 21.47 -16.94 -24.86
C MET A 122 20.73 -15.74 -25.40
N THR A 123 19.68 -15.98 -26.17
CA THR A 123 18.78 -14.95 -26.65
C THR A 123 17.39 -15.18 -26.07
N PHE A 124 16.73 -14.10 -25.70
CA PHE A 124 15.37 -14.13 -25.18
C PHE A 124 14.47 -13.19 -26.00
N SER A 125 13.22 -13.61 -26.13
CA SER A 125 12.13 -12.75 -26.57
C SER A 125 11.09 -12.73 -25.47
N THR A 126 10.78 -11.54 -24.99
CA THR A 126 9.82 -11.35 -23.90
C THR A 126 8.77 -10.33 -24.34
N HIS A 127 7.53 -10.52 -23.92
CA HIS A 127 6.54 -9.47 -24.01
C HIS A 127 5.77 -9.33 -22.70
N TRP A 128 5.38 -8.10 -22.39
CA TRP A 128 4.56 -7.79 -21.22
C TRP A 128 3.24 -7.18 -21.66
N ARG A 129 2.15 -7.76 -21.22
CA ARG A 129 0.80 -7.30 -21.53
C ARG A 129 0.08 -6.91 -20.25
N ARG A 130 -0.40 -5.68 -20.17
CA ARG A 130 -1.26 -5.26 -19.07
C ARG A 130 -2.60 -6.00 -19.17
N VAL A 131 -3.00 -6.72 -18.10
CA VAL A 131 -4.22 -7.53 -18.06
C VAL A 131 -5.25 -7.01 -17.05
N GLY A 132 -4.92 -5.90 -16.36
CA GLY A 132 -5.79 -5.20 -15.42
C GLY A 132 -5.12 -3.96 -14.87
N ALA A 133 -5.81 -3.21 -14.00
CA ALA A 133 -5.24 -2.02 -13.34
C ALA A 133 -4.00 -2.39 -12.53
N ASP A 134 -4.05 -3.54 -11.83
CA ASP A 134 -3.05 -4.02 -10.89
C ASP A 134 -2.43 -5.35 -11.32
N SER A 135 -2.39 -5.63 -12.62
CA SER A 135 -1.77 -6.87 -13.11
C SER A 135 -1.27 -6.76 -14.55
N TYR A 136 -0.13 -7.39 -14.80
CA TYR A 136 0.39 -7.65 -16.14
C TYR A 136 0.86 -9.09 -16.27
N GLU A 137 0.95 -9.57 -17.50
CA GLU A 137 1.45 -10.88 -17.86
C GLU A 137 2.75 -10.71 -18.63
N ALA A 138 3.78 -11.44 -18.21
CA ALA A 138 5.07 -11.52 -18.90
C ALA A 138 5.23 -12.92 -19.49
N VAL A 139 5.51 -12.98 -20.79
CA VAL A 139 5.81 -14.22 -21.50
C VAL A 139 7.24 -14.13 -22.01
N THR A 140 8.09 -15.07 -21.59
CA THR A 140 9.50 -15.17 -22.00
C THR A 140 9.72 -16.47 -22.74
N VAL A 141 10.38 -16.39 -23.89
CA VAL A 141 10.76 -17.54 -24.71
C VAL A 141 12.21 -17.43 -25.13
N SER A 142 12.88 -18.60 -25.21
CA SER A 142 14.23 -18.74 -25.72
C SER A 142 14.36 -20.09 -26.45
N SER A 143 14.93 -20.07 -27.65
CA SER A 143 15.31 -21.29 -28.35
C SER A 143 16.58 -21.91 -27.78
N ASP A 144 17.48 -21.07 -27.24
CA ASP A 144 18.76 -21.48 -26.68
C ASP A 144 18.62 -22.12 -25.29
N ALA A 145 17.56 -21.75 -24.56
CA ALA A 145 17.26 -22.23 -23.22
C ALA A 145 15.77 -22.50 -23.05
N PRO A 146 15.18 -23.54 -23.70
CA PRO A 146 13.73 -23.80 -23.63
C PRO A 146 13.20 -24.06 -22.20
N SER A 147 14.07 -24.52 -21.30
CA SER A 147 13.73 -24.71 -19.89
C SER A 147 13.42 -23.40 -19.14
N MET A 148 13.81 -22.26 -19.70
CA MET A 148 13.52 -20.93 -19.15
C MET A 148 12.24 -20.30 -19.73
N ASN A 149 11.59 -20.96 -20.70
CA ASN A 149 10.32 -20.50 -21.25
C ASN A 149 9.26 -20.49 -20.13
N ARG A 150 8.60 -19.36 -19.97
CA ARG A 150 7.60 -19.19 -18.93
C ARG A 150 6.59 -18.09 -19.25
N THR A 151 5.42 -18.24 -18.68
CA THR A 151 4.44 -17.18 -18.55
C THR A 151 4.27 -16.90 -17.06
N VAL A 152 4.35 -15.62 -16.68
CA VAL A 152 4.18 -15.20 -15.30
C VAL A 152 3.16 -14.08 -15.24
N ARG A 153 2.18 -14.22 -14.37
CA ARG A 153 1.23 -13.15 -14.10
C ARG A 153 1.66 -12.40 -12.84
N TYR A 154 2.06 -11.16 -13.03
CA TYR A 154 2.43 -10.26 -11.95
C TYR A 154 1.22 -9.49 -11.46
N ARG A 155 1.13 -9.35 -10.14
CA ARG A 155 0.15 -8.48 -9.47
C ARG A 155 0.90 -7.41 -8.69
N ARG A 156 0.37 -6.20 -8.70
CA ARG A 156 0.94 -5.11 -7.93
C ARG A 156 0.94 -5.49 -6.45
N VAL A 157 2.12 -5.39 -5.83
CA VAL A 157 2.26 -5.52 -4.39
C VAL A 157 1.78 -4.22 -3.79
N MET A 158 0.68 -4.28 -3.07
CA MET A 158 0.20 -3.13 -2.32
C MET A 158 1.22 -2.83 -1.23
N GLN A 159 1.62 -1.57 -1.07
CA GLN A 159 2.55 -1.19 -0.02
C GLN A 159 1.98 -1.62 1.33
N ASP A 160 2.79 -2.30 2.13
CA ASP A 160 2.40 -2.68 3.48
C ASP A 160 2.16 -1.44 4.33
N VAL A 161 1.32 -1.59 5.34
CA VAL A 161 1.15 -0.57 6.34
C VAL A 161 2.45 -0.45 7.14
N VAL A 162 3.13 0.70 7.02
CA VAL A 162 4.32 1.00 7.81
C VAL A 162 3.90 1.32 9.23
N VAL A 163 4.54 0.69 10.24
CA VAL A 163 4.21 0.88 11.66
C VAL A 163 5.46 1.25 12.45
N TYR A 164 5.41 2.38 13.14
CA TYR A 164 6.50 2.83 13.99
C TYR A 164 6.01 3.55 15.24
N GLU A 165 6.87 3.63 16.26
CA GLU A 165 6.62 4.40 17.47
C GLU A 165 7.50 5.67 17.49
N THR A 166 6.95 6.73 18.07
CA THR A 166 7.67 7.97 18.32
C THR A 166 7.21 8.58 19.65
N LEU A 167 7.79 9.69 20.06
CA LEU A 167 7.44 10.38 21.29
C LEU A 167 6.81 11.73 20.98
N ALA A 168 5.76 12.08 21.73
CA ALA A 168 5.23 13.42 21.77
C ALA A 168 6.14 14.34 22.61
N LEU A 169 5.92 15.65 22.53
CA LEU A 169 6.71 16.64 23.28
C LEU A 169 6.62 16.47 24.81
N ASP A 170 5.53 15.92 25.31
CA ASP A 170 5.31 15.62 26.73
C ASP A 170 5.93 14.28 27.17
N GLY A 171 6.62 13.58 26.28
CA GLY A 171 7.23 12.29 26.52
C GLY A 171 6.27 11.09 26.41
N SER A 172 4.99 11.31 26.17
CA SER A 172 4.05 10.20 25.90
C SER A 172 4.38 9.51 24.58
N ARG A 173 4.04 8.21 24.48
CA ARG A 173 4.28 7.45 23.26
C ARG A 173 3.20 7.69 22.23
N MET A 174 3.61 7.72 20.98
CA MET A 174 2.72 7.72 19.81
C MET A 174 2.99 6.48 18.97
N LEU A 175 1.92 5.88 18.48
CA LEU A 175 1.95 4.75 17.56
C LEU A 175 1.41 5.21 16.20
N VAL A 176 2.24 5.14 15.19
CA VAL A 176 1.94 5.64 13.85
C VAL A 176 1.83 4.47 12.88
N HIS A 177 0.76 4.50 12.09
CA HIS A 177 0.53 3.60 10.95
C HIS A 177 0.36 4.44 9.71
N GLU A 178 1.04 4.08 8.65
CA GLU A 178 1.05 4.85 7.41
C GLU A 178 0.92 3.94 6.20
N THR A 179 0.09 4.32 5.23
CA THR A 179 -0.07 3.61 3.97
C THR A 179 -0.47 4.57 2.86
N VAL A 180 -0.32 4.15 1.62
CA VAL A 180 -0.86 4.86 0.45
C VAL A 180 -2.09 4.11 -0.07
N ILE A 181 -3.15 4.84 -0.35
CA ILE A 181 -4.40 4.32 -0.89
C ILE A 181 -4.55 4.82 -2.33
N GLU A 182 -4.82 3.91 -3.24
CA GLU A 182 -5.03 4.16 -4.67
C GLU A 182 -6.45 4.73 -4.91
N ALA A 183 -6.71 5.90 -4.32
CA ALA A 183 -7.97 6.60 -4.47
C ALA A 183 -7.80 8.10 -4.23
N PRO A 184 -8.66 8.95 -4.86
CA PRO A 184 -8.67 10.38 -4.64
C PRO A 184 -8.95 10.74 -3.18
N LEU A 185 -8.34 11.81 -2.72
CA LEU A 185 -8.41 12.31 -1.35
C LEU A 185 -9.84 12.46 -0.83
N GLU A 186 -10.76 12.98 -1.63
CA GLU A 186 -12.18 13.15 -1.24
C GLU A 186 -12.88 11.82 -0.99
N ALA A 187 -12.56 10.78 -1.77
CA ALA A 187 -13.13 9.45 -1.58
C ALA A 187 -12.63 8.82 -0.27
N VAL A 188 -11.33 8.95 0.01
CA VAL A 188 -10.73 8.48 1.27
C VAL A 188 -11.26 9.28 2.46
N TRP A 189 -11.37 10.60 2.32
CA TRP A 189 -11.97 11.46 3.34
C TRP A 189 -13.40 11.02 3.70
N THR A 190 -14.25 10.81 2.71
CA THR A 190 -15.62 10.33 2.93
C THR A 190 -15.66 9.00 3.66
N ALA A 191 -14.74 8.09 3.31
CA ALA A 191 -14.66 6.77 3.95
C ALA A 191 -14.31 6.85 5.46
N ILE A 192 -13.49 7.82 5.89
CA ILE A 192 -13.04 7.92 7.28
C ILE A 192 -13.83 8.93 8.12
N SER A 193 -14.58 9.86 7.51
CA SER A 193 -15.22 10.96 8.21
C SER A 193 -16.73 10.79 8.42
N THR A 194 -17.35 9.79 7.82
CA THR A 194 -18.79 9.57 7.88
C THR A 194 -19.15 8.18 8.44
N ALA A 195 -20.30 8.05 9.09
CA ALA A 195 -20.79 6.75 9.55
C ALA A 195 -21.02 5.78 8.37
N GLU A 196 -21.55 6.27 7.26
CA GLU A 196 -21.73 5.52 6.02
C GLU A 196 -20.38 5.01 5.50
N GLY A 197 -19.37 5.88 5.50
CA GLY A 197 -18.01 5.54 5.10
C GLY A 197 -17.44 4.42 5.95
N TRP A 198 -17.55 4.50 7.27
CA TRP A 198 -17.03 3.48 8.20
C TRP A 198 -17.65 2.10 7.98
N ARG A 199 -18.94 2.02 7.60
CA ARG A 199 -19.59 0.74 7.27
C ARG A 199 -18.99 0.05 6.05
N THR A 200 -18.29 0.77 5.20
CA THR A 200 -17.72 0.21 3.97
C THR A 200 -16.40 -0.54 4.20
N TRP A 201 -15.73 -0.35 5.36
CA TRP A 201 -14.41 -0.94 5.59
C TRP A 201 -14.08 -1.27 7.05
N ALA A 202 -14.60 -0.50 8.02
CA ALA A 202 -14.17 -0.62 9.41
C ALA A 202 -15.05 -1.57 10.22
N VAL A 203 -16.38 -1.39 10.13
CA VAL A 203 -17.37 -2.04 10.98
C VAL A 203 -18.66 -2.31 10.20
N PRO A 204 -19.44 -3.36 10.57
CA PRO A 204 -20.74 -3.64 9.93
C PRO A 204 -21.79 -2.57 10.21
N VAL A 205 -21.74 -1.91 11.36
CA VAL A 205 -22.71 -0.89 11.74
C VAL A 205 -22.04 0.35 12.32
N ALA A 206 -22.50 1.51 11.89
CA ALA A 206 -22.07 2.81 12.39
C ALA A 206 -23.23 3.80 12.29
N TRP A 207 -23.32 4.72 13.25
CA TRP A 207 -24.37 5.73 13.36
C TRP A 207 -23.81 7.08 13.76
N THR A 208 -24.52 8.12 13.38
CA THR A 208 -24.44 9.47 13.94
C THR A 208 -25.82 9.89 14.42
N SER A 209 -25.89 10.78 15.40
CA SER A 209 -27.14 11.31 15.95
C SER A 209 -27.18 12.82 15.80
N ALA A 210 -28.36 13.37 15.50
CA ALA A 210 -28.54 14.81 15.48
C ALA A 210 -28.36 15.46 16.87
N ALA A 211 -28.55 14.70 17.96
CA ALA A 211 -28.31 15.18 19.31
C ALA A 211 -26.81 15.26 19.67
N GLU A 212 -25.95 14.48 19.02
CA GLU A 212 -24.50 14.45 19.22
C GLU A 212 -23.82 14.33 17.83
N PRO A 213 -23.80 15.39 17.04
CA PRO A 213 -23.29 15.35 15.66
C PRO A 213 -21.77 15.16 15.59
N ASP A 214 -21.07 15.39 16.71
CA ASP A 214 -19.64 15.19 16.89
C ASP A 214 -19.29 13.76 17.36
N VAL A 215 -20.26 12.84 17.45
CA VAL A 215 -20.03 11.45 17.87
C VAL A 215 -20.37 10.48 16.75
N ILE A 216 -19.39 9.64 16.40
CA ILE A 216 -19.62 8.44 15.59
C ILE A 216 -19.70 7.26 16.55
N GLU A 217 -20.82 6.54 16.51
CA GLU A 217 -21.03 5.31 17.26
C GLU A 217 -20.92 4.11 16.31
N THR A 218 -20.20 3.07 16.72
CA THR A 218 -19.88 1.90 15.87
C THR A 218 -20.02 0.61 16.66
N SER A 219 -20.21 -0.52 15.98
CA SER A 219 -20.04 -1.84 16.58
C SER A 219 -19.56 -2.86 15.56
N TYR A 220 -18.78 -3.84 16.05
CA TYR A 220 -18.39 -5.03 15.28
C TYR A 220 -19.50 -6.09 15.24
N SER A 221 -20.55 -5.97 16.03
CA SER A 221 -21.74 -6.82 15.96
C SER A 221 -22.74 -6.23 14.97
N ALA A 222 -23.10 -6.98 13.93
CA ALA A 222 -24.05 -6.53 12.91
C ALA A 222 -25.49 -6.37 13.47
N THR A 223 -25.77 -6.95 14.64
CA THR A 223 -27.08 -6.88 15.33
C THR A 223 -27.13 -5.83 16.44
N ALA A 224 -26.02 -5.13 16.70
CA ALA A 224 -25.97 -4.09 17.73
C ALA A 224 -26.95 -2.96 17.43
N GLN A 225 -27.43 -2.34 18.49
CA GLN A 225 -28.29 -1.16 18.42
C GLN A 225 -27.56 0.06 18.99
N PRO A 226 -27.87 1.28 18.53
CA PRO A 226 -27.33 2.50 19.11
C PRO A 226 -27.48 2.55 20.63
N GLY A 227 -26.43 2.96 21.34
CA GLY A 227 -26.40 3.00 22.81
C GLY A 227 -26.16 1.66 23.49
N GLY A 228 -26.19 0.54 22.76
CA GLY A 228 -26.06 -0.81 23.29
C GLY A 228 -24.69 -1.09 23.95
N PRO A 229 -24.55 -2.18 24.74
CA PRO A 229 -23.34 -2.49 25.50
C PRO A 229 -22.13 -2.81 24.62
N GLU A 230 -22.36 -3.26 23.39
CA GLU A 230 -21.32 -3.64 22.42
C GLU A 230 -20.85 -2.49 21.53
N THR A 231 -21.33 -1.25 21.80
CA THR A 231 -20.99 -0.10 20.97
C THR A 231 -19.72 0.60 21.44
N ILE A 232 -19.00 1.14 20.47
CA ILE A 232 -17.85 2.02 20.64
C ILE A 232 -18.29 3.42 20.22
N ARG A 233 -18.10 4.42 21.08
CA ARG A 233 -18.42 5.81 20.76
C ARG A 233 -17.14 6.63 20.67
N GLN A 234 -16.97 7.28 19.55
CA GLN A 234 -15.81 8.12 19.25
C GLN A 234 -16.28 9.55 19.08
N ARG A 235 -15.79 10.44 19.95
CA ARG A 235 -16.04 11.88 19.84
C ARG A 235 -15.01 12.52 18.93
N ILE A 236 -15.46 13.28 17.95
CA ILE A 236 -14.60 14.07 17.07
C ILE A 236 -14.15 15.31 17.85
N LEU A 237 -12.86 15.48 18.00
CA LEU A 237 -12.21 16.59 18.68
C LEU A 237 -11.89 17.74 17.75
N ALA A 238 -11.50 17.40 16.51
CA ALA A 238 -11.21 18.34 15.45
C ALA A 238 -11.44 17.67 14.10
N SER A 239 -11.89 18.46 13.13
CA SER A 239 -12.05 18.00 11.74
C SER A 239 -11.67 19.13 10.80
N VAL A 240 -10.73 18.86 9.90
CA VAL A 240 -10.34 19.71 8.78
C VAL A 240 -10.62 18.91 7.51
N PRO A 241 -11.70 19.23 6.77
CA PRO A 241 -12.12 18.47 5.61
C PRO A 241 -10.97 18.19 4.63
N GLY A 242 -10.85 16.93 4.21
CA GLY A 242 -9.81 16.47 3.29
C GLY A 242 -8.39 16.40 3.89
N ARG A 243 -8.18 16.69 5.17
CA ARG A 243 -6.83 16.74 5.75
C ARG A 243 -6.68 15.98 7.06
N LEU A 244 -7.60 16.18 7.99
CA LEU A 244 -7.40 15.71 9.36
C LEU A 244 -8.73 15.46 10.07
N ILE A 245 -8.82 14.34 10.78
CA ILE A 245 -9.86 14.09 11.78
C ILE A 245 -9.22 13.54 13.05
N ALA A 246 -9.39 14.26 14.17
CA ALA A 246 -8.95 13.83 15.48
C ALA A 246 -10.15 13.35 16.29
N PHE A 247 -10.02 12.25 17.01
CA PHE A 247 -11.10 11.66 17.77
C PHE A 247 -10.61 11.05 19.08
N ARG A 248 -11.53 10.87 20.00
CA ARG A 248 -11.30 10.18 21.28
C ARG A 248 -12.42 9.18 21.54
N THR A 249 -12.04 7.97 21.94
CA THR A 249 -13.01 6.97 22.35
C THR A 249 -13.54 7.31 23.74
N ILE A 250 -14.84 7.56 23.83
CA ILE A 250 -15.55 7.95 25.08
C ILE A 250 -16.35 6.80 25.67
N LYS A 251 -16.57 5.72 24.90
CA LYS A 251 -17.19 4.47 25.33
C LYS A 251 -16.61 3.31 24.53
N ALA A 252 -16.38 2.19 25.19
CA ALA A 252 -16.04 0.91 24.59
C ALA A 252 -16.82 -0.21 25.29
N PRO A 253 -16.91 -1.42 24.69
CA PRO A 253 -17.47 -2.60 25.35
C PRO A 253 -16.75 -2.90 26.68
N GLU A 254 -17.47 -3.48 27.67
CA GLU A 254 -16.91 -3.78 29.00
C GLU A 254 -15.64 -4.61 28.99
N ARG A 255 -15.47 -5.49 27.99
CA ARG A 255 -14.29 -6.36 27.85
C ARG A 255 -13.09 -5.67 27.19
N PHE A 256 -13.23 -4.39 26.83
CA PHE A 256 -12.10 -3.66 26.21
C PHE A 256 -10.97 -3.46 27.24
N PRO A 257 -9.74 -3.85 26.91
CA PRO A 257 -8.63 -3.79 27.88
C PRO A 257 -8.22 -2.35 28.17
N ASN A 258 -7.91 -2.06 29.43
CA ASN A 258 -7.34 -0.78 29.88
C ASN A 258 -8.11 0.45 29.41
N PHE A 259 -9.45 0.39 29.40
CA PHE A 259 -10.28 1.46 28.84
C PHE A 259 -10.02 2.82 29.52
N GLU A 260 -9.81 2.86 30.84
CA GLU A 260 -9.52 4.12 31.57
C GLU A 260 -8.24 4.81 31.09
N THR A 261 -7.25 4.05 30.64
CA THR A 261 -6.04 4.57 30.01
C THR A 261 -6.33 4.96 28.56
N PHE A 262 -7.02 4.08 27.80
CA PHE A 262 -7.33 4.31 26.39
C PHE A 262 -8.21 5.56 26.16
N ARG A 263 -9.20 5.80 26.99
CA ARG A 263 -10.08 6.99 26.88
C ARG A 263 -9.34 8.33 27.00
N ARG A 264 -8.06 8.32 27.43
CA ARG A 264 -7.21 9.51 27.51
C ARG A 264 -6.36 9.70 26.27
N THR A 265 -6.24 8.67 25.43
CA THR A 265 -5.49 8.76 24.17
C THR A 265 -6.32 9.47 23.11
N THR A 266 -5.67 9.92 22.06
CA THR A 266 -6.28 10.57 20.91
C THR A 266 -5.92 9.80 19.66
N GLY A 267 -6.90 9.44 18.84
CA GLY A 267 -6.72 8.93 17.49
C GLY A 267 -6.72 10.08 16.48
N LEU A 268 -5.90 9.98 15.46
CA LEU A 268 -5.77 11.01 14.45
C LEU A 268 -5.59 10.36 13.09
N PHE A 269 -6.49 10.65 12.14
CA PHE A 269 -6.25 10.42 10.73
C PHE A 269 -5.75 11.70 10.08
N GLU A 270 -4.68 11.59 9.34
CA GLU A 270 -4.15 12.66 8.48
C GLU A 270 -4.12 12.15 7.04
N LEU A 271 -4.53 13.00 6.12
CA LEU A 271 -4.56 12.71 4.69
C LEU A 271 -3.70 13.72 3.94
N GLU A 272 -2.91 13.21 3.00
CA GLU A 272 -2.11 14.01 2.08
C GLU A 272 -2.27 13.46 0.66
N PRO A 273 -2.45 14.31 -0.36
CA PRO A 273 -2.43 13.84 -1.74
C PRO A 273 -1.04 13.31 -2.09
N GLU A 274 -0.98 12.17 -2.80
CA GLU A 274 0.26 11.49 -3.19
C GLU A 274 0.39 11.40 -4.72
N GLY A 275 0.05 12.46 -5.47
CA GLY A 275 0.05 12.46 -6.93
C GLY A 275 -0.96 11.46 -7.53
N ASP A 276 -1.24 11.55 -8.83
CA ASP A 276 -1.98 10.59 -9.66
C ASP A 276 -3.24 9.95 -9.05
N GLY A 277 -4.00 10.73 -8.25
CA GLY A 277 -5.25 10.24 -7.65
C GLY A 277 -5.05 9.29 -6.46
N ARG A 278 -3.89 9.28 -5.83
CA ARG A 278 -3.57 8.53 -4.61
C ARG A 278 -3.62 9.41 -3.37
N THR A 279 -3.81 8.78 -2.23
CA THR A 279 -3.86 9.45 -0.94
C THR A 279 -2.96 8.73 0.07
N ARG A 280 -2.01 9.45 0.66
CA ARG A 280 -1.28 9.01 1.85
C ARG A 280 -2.20 9.14 3.05
N VAL A 281 -2.33 8.06 3.82
CA VAL A 281 -3.12 8.01 5.06
C VAL A 281 -2.19 7.70 6.21
N ARG A 282 -2.19 8.56 7.21
CA ARG A 282 -1.50 8.34 8.49
C ARG A 282 -2.54 8.22 9.60
N LEU A 283 -2.51 7.12 10.33
CA LEU A 283 -3.29 6.91 11.55
C LEU A 283 -2.35 6.92 12.74
N THR A 284 -2.47 7.94 13.58
CA THR A 284 -1.68 8.10 14.79
C THR A 284 -2.56 7.89 16.03
N GLY A 285 -2.14 6.99 16.91
CA GLY A 285 -2.60 6.97 18.29
C GLY A 285 -1.61 7.72 19.16
N ALA A 286 -2.05 8.72 19.90
CA ALA A 286 -1.20 9.56 20.74
C ALA A 286 -1.63 9.56 22.22
N GLY A 287 -0.67 9.80 23.12
CA GLY A 287 -0.93 9.90 24.56
C GLY A 287 -0.90 8.57 25.31
N TYR A 288 -0.20 7.56 24.79
CA TYR A 288 0.02 6.31 25.52
C TYR A 288 1.06 6.54 26.63
N PRO A 289 0.71 6.26 27.91
CA PRO A 289 1.68 6.40 28.99
C PRO A 289 2.78 5.33 28.93
N ASP A 290 3.95 5.61 29.51
CA ASP A 290 5.06 4.66 29.58
C ASP A 290 4.94 3.72 30.80
N ASP A 291 3.76 3.11 30.95
CA ASP A 291 3.44 2.11 31.98
C ASP A 291 2.96 0.80 31.33
N GLU A 292 2.61 -0.19 32.15
CA GLU A 292 2.16 -1.48 31.67
C GLU A 292 0.87 -1.39 30.84
N ALA A 293 -0.08 -0.56 31.26
CA ALA A 293 -1.34 -0.36 30.54
C ALA A 293 -1.10 0.29 29.17
N GLY A 294 -0.19 1.27 29.09
CA GLY A 294 0.21 1.90 27.84
C GLY A 294 0.90 0.92 26.89
N ARG A 295 1.82 0.08 27.40
CA ARG A 295 2.49 -0.96 26.58
C ARG A 295 1.51 -1.99 26.03
N GLN A 296 0.54 -2.45 26.83
CA GLN A 296 -0.50 -3.37 26.37
C GLN A 296 -1.38 -2.77 25.30
N LEU A 297 -1.79 -1.49 25.44
CA LEU A 297 -2.55 -0.77 24.42
C LEU A 297 -1.74 -0.58 23.13
N LEU A 298 -0.46 -0.22 23.22
CA LEU A 298 0.41 -0.11 22.05
C LEU A 298 0.50 -1.44 21.29
N ALA A 299 0.70 -2.56 22.00
CA ALA A 299 0.74 -3.89 21.39
C ALA A 299 -0.60 -4.24 20.71
N PHE A 300 -1.73 -3.97 21.38
CA PHE A 300 -3.06 -4.21 20.87
C PHE A 300 -3.33 -3.40 19.59
N PHE A 301 -3.05 -2.10 19.61
CA PHE A 301 -3.32 -1.22 18.48
C PHE A 301 -2.30 -1.33 17.35
N ARG A 302 -1.09 -1.84 17.59
CA ARG A 302 -0.10 -2.10 16.55
C ARG A 302 -0.68 -3.01 15.45
N GLU A 303 -1.32 -4.09 15.85
CA GLU A 303 -1.94 -5.01 14.90
C GLU A 303 -3.35 -4.56 14.50
N GLY A 304 -4.14 -4.07 15.44
CA GLY A 304 -5.52 -3.63 15.16
C GLY A 304 -5.60 -2.48 14.13
N ASN A 305 -4.73 -1.49 14.26
CA ASN A 305 -4.68 -0.37 13.30
C ASN A 305 -4.08 -0.79 11.96
N ARG A 306 -3.09 -1.70 11.94
CA ARG A 306 -2.54 -2.27 10.71
C ARG A 306 -3.66 -2.95 9.90
N ILE A 307 -4.43 -3.82 10.53
CA ILE A 307 -5.59 -4.48 9.91
C ILE A 307 -6.63 -3.46 9.44
N SER A 308 -6.87 -2.41 10.23
CA SER A 308 -7.83 -1.36 9.88
C SER A 308 -7.42 -0.60 8.62
N LEU A 309 -6.16 -0.19 8.52
CA LEU A 309 -5.65 0.48 7.30
C LEU A 309 -5.61 -0.45 6.08
N GLU A 310 -5.30 -1.73 6.26
CA GLU A 310 -5.40 -2.71 5.18
C GLU A 310 -6.83 -2.87 4.66
N ARG A 311 -7.83 -2.91 5.56
CA ARG A 311 -9.25 -2.94 5.18
C ARG A 311 -9.68 -1.67 4.46
N LEU A 312 -9.25 -0.50 4.94
CA LEU A 312 -9.50 0.77 4.27
C LEU A 312 -8.92 0.76 2.85
N ARG A 313 -7.69 0.30 2.67
CA ARG A 313 -7.05 0.14 1.38
C ARG A 313 -7.82 -0.84 0.48
N GLN A 314 -8.14 -2.03 1.03
CA GLN A 314 -8.85 -3.08 0.29
C GLN A 314 -10.21 -2.61 -0.19
N ARG A 315 -10.90 -1.77 0.55
CA ARG A 315 -12.18 -1.16 0.15
C ARG A 315 -12.06 -0.42 -1.18
N PHE A 316 -10.92 0.21 -1.48
CA PHE A 316 -10.69 0.92 -2.74
C PHE A 316 -10.19 0.03 -3.88
N VAL A 317 -9.79 -1.19 -3.58
CA VAL A 317 -9.38 -2.19 -4.58
C VAL A 317 -10.56 -3.06 -5.02
N SER A 318 -11.32 -3.59 -4.06
CA SER A 318 -12.38 -4.59 -4.31
C SER A 318 -13.79 -4.09 -3.97
N GLY A 319 -13.95 -2.82 -3.61
CA GLY A 319 -15.24 -2.26 -3.17
C GLY A 319 -15.51 -2.43 -1.67
N PRO A 320 -16.70 -2.03 -1.21
CA PRO A 320 -17.10 -2.17 0.19
C PRO A 320 -17.05 -3.61 0.69
N ILE A 321 -16.71 -3.79 1.96
CA ILE A 321 -16.71 -5.11 2.61
C ILE A 321 -18.13 -5.63 2.70
N ASP A 322 -18.34 -6.88 2.25
CA ASP A 322 -19.55 -7.63 2.52
C ASP A 322 -19.46 -8.31 3.90
N TRP A 323 -20.00 -7.65 4.90
CA TRP A 323 -19.99 -8.12 6.27
C TRP A 323 -20.80 -9.41 6.48
N SER A 324 -21.73 -9.76 5.57
CA SER A 324 -22.51 -10.99 5.67
C SER A 324 -21.66 -12.25 5.46
N LEU A 325 -20.62 -12.13 4.65
CA LEU A 325 -19.67 -13.23 4.39
C LEU A 325 -18.75 -13.46 5.61
N MET A 326 -18.33 -12.37 6.29
CA MET A 326 -17.47 -12.49 7.48
C MET A 326 -18.18 -13.17 8.66
N SER A 327 -19.48 -12.95 8.82
CA SER A 327 -20.28 -13.58 9.89
C SER A 327 -20.43 -15.09 9.71
N ARG A 328 -20.47 -15.60 8.48
CA ARG A 328 -20.55 -17.04 8.18
C ARG A 328 -19.26 -17.77 8.52
N THR A 329 -18.10 -17.20 8.20
CA THR A 329 -16.79 -17.81 8.45
C THR A 329 -16.49 -17.94 9.95
N VAL A 330 -17.04 -17.08 10.81
CA VAL A 330 -16.90 -17.16 12.27
C VAL A 330 -17.82 -18.25 12.85
N ALA A 331 -19.02 -18.40 12.32
CA ALA A 331 -19.95 -19.45 12.74
C ALA A 331 -19.47 -20.86 12.36
N GLU A 332 -18.80 -21.00 11.21
CA GLU A 332 -18.25 -22.28 10.74
C GLU A 332 -16.96 -22.73 11.46
N ARG A 333 -16.27 -21.82 12.17
CA ARG A 333 -15.07 -22.13 12.97
C ARG A 333 -15.35 -22.33 14.46
N GLY A 334 -16.60 -22.20 14.87
CA GLY A 334 -17.06 -22.29 16.26
C GLY A 334 -17.75 -23.61 16.62
N GLU A 335 -17.61 -24.68 15.79
CA GLU A 335 -17.99 -26.06 16.14
C GLU A 335 -16.78 -26.91 16.54
#